data_3a7dbfa4408ec231210ff7691b335879
#
_entry.id   3a7dbfa4408ec231210ff7691b335879
#
_cell.length_a   1.000
_cell.length_b   1.000
_cell.length_c   1.000
_cell.angle_alpha   90.00
_cell.angle_beta   90.00
_cell.angle_gamma   90.00
#
_symmetry.space_group_name_H-M   'P 1'
#
loop_
_entity.id
_entity.type
_entity.pdbx_description
1 polymer ?
#
loop_
_entity_poly.entity_id
_entity_poly.type
_entity_poly.pdbx_seq_one_letter_code
_entity_poly.pdbx_strand_id
1 'polypeptide(L)'
;MRDNKGQLLLLAVVFLAITLIILASAATVFLNVKQSQMNGSLAVEYGNVKEKFGFALNESANQTYTESGDNISAINDGFDKTRDAFGILLSYRGINFEAVLDIGNITNVGQKYNVPVNLTMMKEEQHITESVNYTVIL
;
A
#
# COMPACT_ATOMS: atom_id res chain seq x y z
N MET A 1 -0.20 -68.81 -5.15
CA MET A 1 0.00 -67.40 -5.64
C MET A 1 -0.52 -66.46 -4.56
N ARG A 2 0.37 -65.77 -3.89
CA ARG A 2 -0.04 -64.71 -2.96
C ARG A 2 -0.66 -63.58 -3.72
N ASP A 3 -1.85 -63.21 -3.34
CA ASP A 3 -2.63 -62.21 -4.05
C ASP A 3 -2.01 -60.79 -3.78
N ASN A 4 -1.15 -60.34 -4.69
CA ASN A 4 -0.48 -59.06 -4.60
C ASN A 4 -1.44 -57.86 -4.83
N LYS A 5 -2.70 -58.10 -5.15
CA LYS A 5 -3.70 -57.09 -5.39
C LYS A 5 -4.01 -56.27 -4.12
N GLY A 6 -4.09 -56.95 -2.98
CA GLY A 6 -4.30 -56.27 -1.69
C GLY A 6 -3.13 -55.38 -1.27
N GLN A 7 -1.88 -55.81 -1.54
CA GLN A 7 -0.70 -55.02 -1.26
C GLN A 7 -0.59 -53.78 -2.16
N LEU A 8 -0.92 -53.90 -3.42
CA LEU A 8 -0.98 -52.78 -4.37
C LEU A 8 -2.04 -51.75 -3.98
N LEU A 9 -3.21 -52.23 -3.55
CA LEU A 9 -4.30 -51.34 -3.13
C LEU A 9 -3.95 -50.59 -1.85
N LEU A 10 -3.30 -51.26 -0.89
CA LEU A 10 -2.82 -50.64 0.36
C LEU A 10 -1.74 -49.59 0.06
N LEU A 11 -0.82 -49.88 -0.85
CA LEU A 11 0.22 -48.95 -1.26
C LEU A 11 -0.40 -47.70 -1.95
N ALA A 12 -1.40 -47.90 -2.80
CA ALA A 12 -2.10 -46.80 -3.45
C ALA A 12 -2.83 -45.89 -2.45
N VAL A 13 -3.49 -46.47 -1.43
CA VAL A 13 -4.18 -45.72 -0.38
C VAL A 13 -3.18 -44.90 0.46
N VAL A 14 -2.03 -45.49 0.81
CA VAL A 14 -0.98 -44.78 1.54
C VAL A 14 -0.40 -43.64 0.75
N PHE A 15 -0.13 -43.81 -0.56
CA PHE A 15 0.32 -42.74 -1.41
C PHE A 15 -0.71 -41.60 -1.54
N LEU A 16 -1.98 -41.96 -1.67
CA LEU A 16 -3.07 -40.97 -1.74
C LEU A 16 -3.19 -40.19 -0.43
N ALA A 17 -3.07 -40.85 0.71
CA ALA A 17 -3.09 -40.19 2.03
C ALA A 17 -1.92 -39.20 2.20
N ILE A 18 -0.70 -39.61 1.82
CA ILE A 18 0.48 -38.75 1.88
C ILE A 18 0.32 -37.53 0.97
N THR A 19 -0.17 -37.72 -0.26
CA THR A 19 -0.40 -36.62 -1.21
C THR A 19 -1.43 -35.61 -0.66
N LEU A 20 -2.51 -36.09 -0.06
CA LEU A 20 -3.52 -35.24 0.57
C LEU A 20 -2.96 -34.43 1.76
N ILE A 21 -2.11 -35.04 2.59
CA ILE A 21 -1.46 -34.36 3.72
C ILE A 21 -0.52 -33.25 3.20
N ILE A 22 0.27 -33.54 2.16
CA ILE A 22 1.16 -32.55 1.54
C ILE A 22 0.36 -31.39 0.93
N LEU A 23 -0.74 -31.68 0.24
CA LEU A 23 -1.60 -30.67 -0.36
C LEU A 23 -2.26 -29.79 0.73
N ALA A 24 -2.76 -30.39 1.80
CA ALA A 24 -3.35 -29.67 2.93
C ALA A 24 -2.34 -28.77 3.64
N SER A 25 -1.10 -29.24 3.81
CA SER A 25 0.00 -28.48 4.41
C SER A 25 0.39 -27.29 3.53
N ALA A 26 0.51 -27.50 2.23
CA ALA A 26 0.81 -26.44 1.26
C ALA A 26 -0.30 -25.37 1.22
N ALA A 27 -1.56 -25.79 1.27
CA ALA A 27 -2.70 -24.87 1.32
C ALA A 27 -2.70 -24.02 2.60
N THR A 28 -2.39 -24.62 3.76
CA THR A 28 -2.30 -23.89 5.05
C THR A 28 -1.16 -22.89 5.06
N VAL A 29 0.01 -23.25 4.52
CA VAL A 29 1.15 -22.34 4.39
C VAL A 29 0.80 -21.18 3.45
N PHE A 30 0.16 -21.47 2.32
CA PHE A 30 -0.26 -20.45 1.36
C PHE A 30 -1.29 -19.47 1.94
N LEU A 31 -2.27 -19.97 2.69
CA LEU A 31 -3.26 -19.15 3.39
C LEU A 31 -2.61 -18.29 4.48
N ASN A 32 -1.69 -18.85 5.25
CA ASN A 32 -0.97 -18.11 6.30
C ASN A 32 -0.05 -17.03 5.71
N VAL A 33 0.63 -17.29 4.59
CA VAL A 33 1.44 -16.29 3.89
C VAL A 33 0.57 -15.18 3.33
N LYS A 34 -0.57 -15.52 2.71
CA LYS A 34 -1.53 -14.55 2.20
C LYS A 34 -2.12 -13.68 3.33
N GLN A 35 -2.47 -14.31 4.45
CA GLN A 35 -3.01 -13.61 5.62
C GLN A 35 -1.95 -12.74 6.31
N SER A 36 -0.70 -13.17 6.37
CA SER A 36 0.43 -12.39 6.87
C SER A 36 0.76 -11.18 5.96
N GLN A 37 0.63 -11.36 4.65
CA GLN A 37 0.78 -10.25 3.69
C GLN A 37 -0.40 -9.26 3.73
N MET A 38 -1.61 -9.75 4.03
CA MET A 38 -2.80 -8.89 4.21
C MET A 38 -2.82 -8.19 5.58
N ASN A 39 -2.16 -8.77 6.58
CA ASN A 39 -2.03 -8.20 7.94
C ASN A 39 -0.71 -7.45 8.15
N GLY A 40 -0.08 -6.96 7.09
CA GLY A 40 0.95 -5.92 7.24
C GLY A 40 0.39 -4.84 8.16
N SER A 41 1.06 -4.59 9.30
CA SER A 41 0.64 -3.58 10.26
C SER A 41 0.32 -2.29 9.51
N LEU A 42 -0.84 -1.69 9.74
CA LEU A 42 -1.21 -0.40 9.13
C LEU A 42 -0.10 0.64 9.34
N ALA A 43 0.65 0.54 10.44
CA ALA A 43 1.78 1.41 10.73
C ALA A 43 2.93 1.28 9.72
N VAL A 44 3.26 0.05 9.29
CA VAL A 44 4.30 -0.19 8.27
C VAL A 44 3.83 0.35 6.92
N GLU A 45 2.57 0.10 6.58
CA GLU A 45 1.96 0.59 5.35
C GLU A 45 1.89 2.11 5.33
N TYR A 46 1.53 2.72 6.47
CA TYR A 46 1.54 4.17 6.65
C TYR A 46 2.92 4.77 6.43
N GLY A 47 3.98 4.19 7.01
CA GLY A 47 5.36 4.63 6.80
C GLY A 47 5.75 4.64 5.31
N ASN A 48 5.41 3.58 4.58
CA ASN A 48 5.65 3.49 3.14
C ASN A 48 4.85 4.52 2.34
N VAL A 49 3.58 4.71 2.68
CA VAL A 49 2.71 5.71 2.03
C VAL A 49 3.23 7.11 2.28
N LYS A 50 3.58 7.46 3.53
CA LYS A 50 4.13 8.76 3.92
C LYS A 50 5.35 9.13 3.08
N GLU A 51 6.31 8.20 2.92
CA GLU A 51 7.51 8.42 2.10
C GLU A 51 7.17 8.59 0.61
N LYS A 52 6.40 7.66 0.05
CA LYS A 52 6.04 7.65 -1.37
C LYS A 52 5.15 8.81 -1.78
N PHE A 53 4.27 9.26 -0.88
CA PHE A 53 3.39 10.40 -1.11
C PHE A 53 4.20 11.68 -1.33
N GLY A 54 5.22 11.94 -0.53
CA GLY A 54 6.09 13.10 -0.69
C GLY A 54 6.83 13.11 -2.02
N PHE A 55 7.35 11.96 -2.45
CA PHE A 55 7.98 11.84 -3.76
C PHE A 55 6.99 12.10 -4.90
N ALA A 56 5.82 11.46 -4.86
CA ALA A 56 4.80 11.62 -5.89
C ALA A 56 4.25 13.05 -5.95
N LEU A 57 4.08 13.71 -4.80
CA LEU A 57 3.67 15.12 -4.71
C LEU A 57 4.68 16.03 -5.40
N ASN A 58 5.99 15.85 -5.13
CA ASN A 58 7.03 16.64 -5.77
C ASN A 58 7.03 16.47 -7.30
N GLU A 59 6.95 15.22 -7.78
CA GLU A 59 6.89 14.93 -9.22
C GLU A 59 5.64 15.51 -9.89
N SER A 60 4.46 15.33 -9.28
CA SER A 60 3.20 15.85 -9.81
C SER A 60 3.17 17.38 -9.86
N ALA A 61 3.68 18.04 -8.82
CA ALA A 61 3.79 19.49 -8.77
C ALA A 61 4.74 20.03 -9.85
N ASN A 62 5.90 19.39 -10.06
CA ASN A 62 6.84 19.77 -11.11
C ASN A 62 6.23 19.65 -12.50
N GLN A 63 5.51 18.57 -12.80
CA GLN A 63 4.81 18.43 -14.08
C GLN A 63 3.80 19.54 -14.29
N THR A 64 2.98 19.82 -13.28
CA THR A 64 1.95 20.87 -13.36
C THR A 64 2.58 22.26 -13.46
N TYR A 65 3.69 22.52 -12.76
CA TYR A 65 4.42 23.79 -12.86
C TYR A 65 4.95 24.06 -14.26
N THR A 66 5.47 23.03 -14.94
CA THR A 66 5.93 23.14 -16.33
C THR A 66 4.80 23.59 -17.27
N GLU A 67 3.56 23.24 -16.95
CA GLU A 67 2.38 23.59 -17.74
C GLU A 67 1.80 24.96 -17.37
N SER A 68 1.73 25.31 -16.08
CA SER A 68 1.01 26.48 -15.57
C SER A 68 1.90 27.69 -15.27
N GLY A 69 3.14 27.47 -14.87
CA GLY A 69 4.08 28.52 -14.45
C GLY A 69 3.77 29.18 -13.10
N ASP A 70 2.71 28.74 -12.39
CA ASP A 70 2.34 29.21 -11.06
C ASP A 70 2.61 28.16 -9.97
N ASN A 71 3.46 28.51 -9.01
CA ASN A 71 3.97 27.60 -8.00
C ASN A 71 2.89 27.05 -7.06
N ILE A 72 2.01 27.90 -6.56
CA ILE A 72 0.97 27.48 -5.58
C ILE A 72 -0.11 26.67 -6.29
N SER A 73 -0.51 27.07 -7.47
CA SER A 73 -1.45 26.30 -8.31
C SER A 73 -0.87 24.93 -8.65
N ALA A 74 0.41 24.87 -9.02
CA ALA A 74 1.10 23.62 -9.33
C ALA A 74 1.16 22.66 -8.13
N ILE A 75 1.43 23.18 -6.94
CA ILE A 75 1.43 22.38 -5.70
C ILE A 75 0.03 21.84 -5.40
N ASN A 76 -1.01 22.69 -5.52
CA ASN A 76 -2.38 22.31 -5.25
C ASN A 76 -2.87 21.23 -6.22
N ASP A 77 -2.70 21.44 -7.52
CA ASP A 77 -3.09 20.48 -8.56
C ASP A 77 -2.28 19.18 -8.48
N GLY A 78 -0.98 19.29 -8.19
CA GLY A 78 -0.11 18.13 -7.95
C GLY A 78 -0.53 17.33 -6.72
N PHE A 79 -0.95 18.02 -5.66
CA PHE A 79 -1.50 17.40 -4.46
C PHE A 79 -2.79 16.64 -4.76
N ASP A 80 -3.74 17.25 -5.45
CA ASP A 80 -5.02 16.61 -5.79
C ASP A 80 -4.81 15.34 -6.63
N LYS A 81 -3.95 15.41 -7.66
CA LYS A 81 -3.58 14.23 -8.47
C LYS A 81 -2.95 13.11 -7.61
N THR A 82 -2.05 13.48 -6.71
CA THR A 82 -1.36 12.53 -5.83
C THR A 82 -2.33 11.90 -4.83
N ARG A 83 -3.16 12.71 -4.16
CA ARG A 83 -4.19 12.26 -3.23
C ARG A 83 -5.13 11.25 -3.88
N ASP A 84 -5.65 11.56 -5.06
CA ASP A 84 -6.61 10.73 -5.77
C ASP A 84 -5.98 9.40 -6.21
N ALA A 85 -4.74 9.43 -6.70
CA ALA A 85 -4.00 8.21 -7.07
C ALA A 85 -3.77 7.29 -5.87
N PHE A 86 -3.34 7.84 -4.72
CA PHE A 86 -3.16 7.04 -3.50
C PHE A 86 -4.48 6.55 -2.92
N GLY A 87 -5.56 7.36 -2.98
CA GLY A 87 -6.89 6.96 -2.56
C GLY A 87 -7.38 5.74 -3.33
N ILE A 88 -7.26 5.74 -4.65
CA ILE A 88 -7.63 4.60 -5.50
C ILE A 88 -6.77 3.38 -5.18
N LEU A 89 -5.43 3.53 -5.14
CA LEU A 89 -4.50 2.43 -4.91
C LEU A 89 -4.76 1.74 -3.56
N LEU A 90 -4.97 2.51 -2.51
CA LEU A 90 -5.16 2.00 -1.15
C LEU A 90 -6.56 1.42 -0.95
N SER A 91 -7.59 1.92 -1.65
CA SER A 91 -8.93 1.37 -1.60
C SER A 91 -8.99 -0.08 -2.08
N TYR A 92 -8.20 -0.45 -3.09
CA TYR A 92 -8.06 -1.86 -3.54
C TYR A 92 -7.48 -2.78 -2.46
N ARG A 93 -6.82 -2.22 -1.46
CA ARG A 93 -6.24 -2.95 -0.31
C ARG A 93 -7.11 -2.88 0.95
N GLY A 94 -8.32 -2.33 0.81
CA GLY A 94 -9.25 -2.15 1.93
C GLY A 94 -8.81 -1.07 2.93
N ILE A 95 -7.98 -0.12 2.47
CA ILE A 95 -7.50 0.99 3.29
C ILE A 95 -8.22 2.26 2.83
N ASN A 96 -8.89 2.93 3.75
CA ASN A 96 -9.41 4.26 3.53
C ASN A 96 -8.28 5.28 3.76
N PHE A 97 -8.03 6.10 2.76
CA PHE A 97 -6.96 7.09 2.75
C PHE A 97 -7.55 8.49 2.55
N GLU A 98 -7.13 9.40 3.39
CA GLU A 98 -7.48 10.81 3.29
C GLU A 98 -6.20 11.65 3.44
N ALA A 99 -6.06 12.67 2.60
CA ALA A 99 -5.00 13.65 2.69
C ALA A 99 -5.61 15.05 2.56
N VAL A 100 -5.21 15.95 3.44
CA VAL A 100 -5.68 17.34 3.47
C VAL A 100 -4.48 18.27 3.42
N LEU A 101 -4.44 19.12 2.40
CA LEU A 101 -3.41 20.14 2.21
C LEU A 101 -3.74 21.37 3.06
N ASP A 102 -2.79 21.85 3.85
CA ASP A 102 -2.91 23.13 4.54
C ASP A 102 -2.28 24.26 3.70
N ILE A 103 -3.04 24.74 2.75
CA ILE A 103 -2.60 25.78 1.79
C ILE A 103 -2.15 27.05 2.49
N GLY A 104 -2.82 27.42 3.59
CA GLY A 104 -2.54 28.66 4.32
C GLY A 104 -1.17 28.68 5.02
N ASN A 105 -0.58 27.50 5.24
CA ASN A 105 0.70 27.33 5.93
C ASN A 105 1.82 26.85 5.00
N ILE A 106 1.64 26.93 3.68
CA ILE A 106 2.74 26.70 2.75
C ILE A 106 3.75 27.84 2.87
N THR A 107 5.00 27.48 3.16
CA THR A 107 6.11 28.43 3.23
C THR A 107 7.17 28.12 2.17
N ASN A 108 7.90 29.13 1.70
CA ASN A 108 8.94 28.91 0.71
C ASN A 108 10.25 29.61 1.07
N VAL A 109 11.35 28.97 0.67
CA VAL A 109 12.70 29.54 0.69
C VAL A 109 13.35 29.26 -0.67
N GLY A 110 13.40 30.27 -1.52
CA GLY A 110 13.83 30.11 -2.91
C GLY A 110 12.87 29.21 -3.69
N GLN A 111 13.40 28.14 -4.25
CA GLN A 111 12.63 27.14 -5.03
C GLN A 111 12.08 25.99 -4.18
N LYS A 112 12.31 26.02 -2.86
CA LYS A 112 11.84 24.97 -1.94
C LYS A 112 10.59 25.42 -1.22
N TYR A 113 9.53 24.65 -1.35
CA TYR A 113 8.24 24.84 -0.70
C TYR A 113 8.08 23.81 0.41
N ASN A 114 7.81 24.27 1.62
CA ASN A 114 7.41 23.41 2.72
C ASN A 114 5.89 23.32 2.71
N VAL A 115 5.38 22.10 2.46
CA VAL A 115 3.98 21.82 2.19
C VAL A 115 3.43 20.97 3.32
N PRO A 116 2.67 21.55 4.26
CA PRO A 116 2.06 20.79 5.34
C PRO A 116 0.83 20.03 4.86
N VAL A 117 0.79 18.73 5.16
CA VAL A 117 -0.29 17.82 4.79
C VAL A 117 -0.69 16.97 5.98
N ASN A 118 -1.97 16.88 6.24
CA ASN A 118 -2.53 15.93 7.19
C ASN A 118 -2.88 14.63 6.47
N LEU A 119 -2.22 13.53 6.84
CA LEU A 119 -2.47 12.20 6.29
C LEU A 119 -3.28 11.38 7.30
N THR A 120 -4.33 10.74 6.82
CA THR A 120 -5.15 9.81 7.59
C THR A 120 -5.27 8.49 6.85
N MET A 121 -4.99 7.38 7.53
CA MET A 121 -5.22 6.04 7.03
C MET A 121 -6.04 5.24 8.03
N MET A 122 -7.05 4.53 7.51
CA MET A 122 -7.95 3.69 8.30
C MET A 122 -8.08 2.32 7.65
N LYS A 123 -7.92 1.28 8.45
CA LYS A 123 -8.15 -0.12 8.03
C LYS A 123 -8.78 -0.87 9.18
N GLU A 124 -10.01 -1.35 8.98
CA GLU A 124 -10.79 -2.02 10.03
C GLU A 124 -10.92 -1.11 11.27
N GLU A 125 -10.40 -1.55 12.42
CA GLU A 125 -10.40 -0.78 13.68
C GLU A 125 -9.13 0.07 13.89
N GLN A 126 -8.17 -0.03 12.96
CA GLN A 126 -6.92 0.72 13.04
C GLN A 126 -7.06 2.09 12.36
N HIS A 127 -6.54 3.12 13.03
CA HIS A 127 -6.60 4.49 12.56
C HIS A 127 -5.27 5.20 12.88
N ILE A 128 -4.71 5.86 11.88
CA ILE A 128 -3.49 6.67 12.00
C ILE A 128 -3.74 8.01 11.35
N THR A 129 -3.49 9.10 12.10
CA THR A 129 -3.51 10.47 11.57
C THR A 129 -2.24 11.17 12.01
N GLU A 130 -1.57 11.82 11.07
CA GLU A 130 -0.33 12.58 11.32
C GLU A 130 -0.26 13.80 10.41
N SER A 131 0.24 14.91 10.95
CA SER A 131 0.62 16.09 10.18
C SER A 131 2.07 15.95 9.71
N VAL A 132 2.28 15.99 8.41
CA VAL A 132 3.58 15.79 7.76
C VAL A 132 3.92 17.00 6.92
N ASN A 133 5.16 17.46 7.01
CA ASN A 133 5.69 18.51 6.16
C ASN A 133 6.48 17.91 5.01
N TYR A 134 6.04 18.12 3.79
CA TYR A 134 6.75 17.71 2.58
C TYR A 134 7.53 18.86 1.97
N THR A 135 8.66 18.55 1.35
CA THR A 135 9.43 19.53 0.57
C THR A 135 9.14 19.31 -0.91
N VAL A 136 8.63 20.34 -1.56
CA VAL A 136 8.45 20.41 -3.02
C VAL A 136 9.45 21.40 -3.58
N ILE A 137 10.14 21.02 -4.66
CA ILE A 137 11.14 21.86 -5.34
C ILE A 137 10.61 22.17 -6.73
N LEU A 138 10.38 23.45 -7.03
CA LEU A 138 9.87 23.95 -8.31
C LEU A 138 10.86 24.88 -8.99
#